data_f2bb2caa7096ac41bef89924345cffcd
#
_entry.id   f2bb2caa7096ac41bef89924345cffcd
#
_cell.length_a   1.000
_cell.length_b   1.000
_cell.length_c   1.000
_cell.angle_alpha   90.00
_cell.angle_beta   90.00
_cell.angle_gamma   90.00
#
_symmetry.space_group_name_H-M   'P 1'
#
loop_
_entity.id
_entity.type
_entity.pdbx_description
1 polymer ?
#
loop_
_entity_poly.entity_id
_entity_poly.type
_entity_poly.pdbx_seq_one_letter_code
_entity_poly.pdbx_strand_id
1 'polypeptide(L)'
;MSTPVHRVVVWEHELPDRTAWLPYSPSVTQLLERAYTKNLTRVLLKDADPALALYEVDLVQMVQTQHGTASGRNTSVRRCLYPPN
;
A
#
# COMPACT_ATOMS: atom_id res chain seq x y z
N MET A 1 3.33 -7.69 -35.17
CA MET A 1 3.30 -8.23 -33.78
C MET A 1 3.09 -7.11 -32.81
N SER A 2 2.11 -7.29 -31.93
CA SER A 2 1.88 -6.30 -30.88
C SER A 2 2.90 -6.50 -29.76
N THR A 3 3.47 -5.39 -29.29
CA THR A 3 4.34 -5.42 -28.12
C THR A 3 3.49 -5.67 -26.89
N PRO A 4 3.87 -6.60 -25.99
CA PRO A 4 3.11 -6.79 -24.77
C PRO A 4 3.12 -5.52 -23.94
N VAL A 5 1.94 -5.19 -23.43
CA VAL A 5 1.81 -4.04 -22.53
C VAL A 5 2.32 -4.45 -21.15
N HIS A 6 3.36 -3.77 -20.70
CA HIS A 6 3.90 -3.98 -19.36
C HIS A 6 3.15 -3.10 -18.38
N ARG A 7 2.52 -3.74 -17.40
CA ARG A 7 1.84 -3.02 -16.32
C ARG A 7 2.73 -2.97 -15.11
N VAL A 8 2.73 -1.80 -14.48
CA VAL A 8 3.47 -1.59 -13.24
C VAL A 8 2.49 -1.57 -12.09
N VAL A 9 2.78 -2.35 -11.06
CA VAL A 9 1.98 -2.36 -9.84
C VAL A 9 2.42 -1.20 -8.97
N VAL A 10 1.46 -0.40 -8.53
CA VAL A 10 1.69 0.68 -7.58
C VAL A 10 0.66 0.56 -6.47
N TRP A 11 1.12 0.58 -5.23
CA TRP A 11 0.25 0.62 -4.07
C TRP A 11 0.12 2.07 -3.63
N GLU A 12 -1.11 2.48 -3.34
CA GLU A 12 -1.41 3.87 -3.00
C GLU A 12 -2.24 3.93 -1.73
N HIS A 13 -2.09 5.04 -1.00
CA HIS A 13 -2.90 5.31 0.18
C HIS A 13 -3.61 6.65 -0.01
N GLU A 14 -4.81 6.75 0.56
CA GLU A 14 -5.60 7.95 0.47
C GLU A 14 -5.16 8.98 1.50
N LEU A 15 -5.15 10.26 1.12
CA LEU A 15 -4.87 11.32 2.08
C LEU A 15 -5.98 11.37 3.14
N PRO A 16 -5.67 11.83 4.38
CA PRO A 16 -6.67 11.88 5.45
C PRO A 16 -7.89 12.71 5.11
N ASP A 17 -7.74 13.75 4.28
CA ASP A 17 -8.86 14.61 3.86
C ASP A 17 -9.63 14.04 2.66
N ARG A 18 -9.21 12.87 2.16
CA ARG A 18 -9.82 12.15 1.04
C ARG A 18 -9.79 12.91 -0.28
N THR A 19 -8.85 13.85 -0.44
CA THR A 19 -8.75 14.65 -1.67
C THR A 19 -7.89 13.98 -2.74
N ALA A 20 -7.00 13.07 -2.39
CA ALA A 20 -6.09 12.47 -3.35
C ALA A 20 -5.55 11.13 -2.84
N TRP A 21 -5.00 10.36 -3.77
CA TRP A 21 -4.26 9.14 -3.49
C TRP A 21 -2.79 9.38 -3.77
N LEU A 22 -1.93 8.94 -2.85
CA LEU A 22 -0.48 9.06 -3.00
C LEU A 22 0.15 7.67 -3.13
N PRO A 23 1.11 7.51 -4.03
CA PRO A 23 1.81 6.23 -4.13
C PRO A 23 2.73 6.02 -2.94
N TYR A 24 2.84 4.77 -2.52
CA TYR A 24 3.93 4.36 -1.63
C TYR A 24 5.25 4.36 -2.40
N SER A 25 6.36 4.41 -1.66
CA SER A 25 7.68 4.28 -2.26
C SER A 25 7.82 2.93 -2.97
N PRO A 26 8.78 2.80 -3.91
CA PRO A 26 9.01 1.51 -4.56
C PRO A 26 9.31 0.37 -3.60
N SER A 27 10.07 0.62 -2.53
CA SER A 27 10.38 -0.44 -1.57
C SER A 27 9.15 -0.88 -0.78
N VAL A 28 8.28 0.04 -0.38
CA VAL A 28 7.04 -0.29 0.31
C VAL A 28 6.09 -1.01 -0.65
N THR A 29 6.00 -0.53 -1.89
CA THR A 29 5.17 -1.18 -2.92
C THR A 29 5.60 -2.65 -3.12
N GLN A 30 6.91 -2.93 -3.17
CA GLN A 30 7.40 -4.30 -3.31
C GLN A 30 7.02 -5.15 -2.11
N LEU A 31 7.14 -4.60 -0.91
CA LEU A 31 6.76 -5.31 0.31
C LEU A 31 5.29 -5.67 0.31
N LEU A 32 4.43 -4.70 -0.01
CA LEU A 32 2.98 -4.91 -0.07
C LEU A 32 2.60 -5.92 -1.14
N GLU A 33 3.21 -5.81 -2.32
CA GLU A 33 2.91 -6.72 -3.42
C GLU A 33 3.31 -8.15 -3.08
N ARG A 34 4.48 -8.33 -2.47
CA ARG A 34 4.93 -9.65 -2.05
C ARG A 34 3.98 -10.28 -1.02
N ALA A 35 3.57 -9.49 -0.03
CA ALA A 35 2.63 -9.95 0.99
C ALA A 35 1.27 -10.28 0.37
N TYR A 36 0.80 -9.44 -0.54
CA TYR A 36 -0.48 -9.64 -1.21
C TYR A 36 -0.49 -10.93 -2.02
N THR A 37 0.58 -11.19 -2.78
CA THR A 37 0.65 -12.41 -3.60
C THR A 37 0.78 -13.67 -2.76
N LYS A 38 1.27 -13.55 -1.52
CA LYS A 38 1.36 -14.67 -0.58
C LYS A 38 0.13 -14.82 0.30
N ASN A 39 -0.90 -14.02 0.05
CA ASN A 39 -2.16 -14.03 0.82
C ASN A 39 -1.95 -13.72 2.30
N LEU A 40 -0.95 -12.90 2.62
CA LEU A 40 -0.78 -12.44 3.99
C LEU A 40 -1.85 -11.39 4.31
N THR A 41 -2.24 -11.32 5.57
CA THR A 41 -3.33 -10.44 5.99
C THR A 41 -2.84 -9.12 6.57
N ARG A 42 -1.58 -9.07 7.04
CA ARG A 42 -1.02 -7.87 7.67
C ARG A 42 0.43 -7.70 7.27
N VAL A 43 0.83 -6.44 7.09
CA VAL A 43 2.19 -6.09 6.70
C VAL A 43 2.67 -4.94 7.56
N LEU A 44 3.83 -5.10 8.20
CA LEU A 44 4.48 -4.02 8.94
C LEU A 44 5.37 -3.24 7.97
N LEU A 45 5.10 -1.94 7.83
CA LEU A 45 5.79 -1.14 6.84
C LEU A 45 7.25 -0.82 7.22
N LYS A 46 7.60 -0.98 8.49
CA LYS A 46 8.98 -0.77 8.97
C LYS A 46 9.99 -1.65 8.24
N ASP A 47 9.57 -2.79 7.73
CA ASP A 47 10.48 -3.71 7.05
C ASP A 47 10.99 -3.15 5.73
N ALA A 48 10.28 -2.21 5.14
CA ALA A 48 10.70 -1.56 3.90
C ALA A 48 11.15 -0.11 4.13
N ASP A 49 10.62 0.55 5.16
CA ASP A 49 10.91 1.96 5.42
C ASP A 49 10.86 2.24 6.92
N PRO A 50 12.02 2.47 7.56
CA PRO A 50 12.06 2.76 9.01
C PRO A 50 11.23 3.98 9.41
N ALA A 51 11.03 4.95 8.52
CA ALA A 51 10.21 6.12 8.80
C ALA A 51 8.74 5.75 9.01
N LEU A 52 8.33 4.57 8.55
CA LEU A 52 6.96 4.06 8.69
C LEU A 52 6.86 2.99 9.79
N ALA A 53 7.73 3.06 10.79
CA ALA A 53 7.81 2.03 11.84
C ALA A 53 6.51 1.86 12.63
N LEU A 54 5.67 2.89 12.70
CA LEU A 54 4.42 2.85 13.45
C LEU A 54 3.22 2.46 12.59
N TYR A 55 3.44 2.11 11.33
CA TYR A 55 2.34 1.85 10.40
C TYR A 55 2.30 0.38 10.00
N GLU A 56 1.07 -0.12 9.86
CA GLU A 56 0.83 -1.43 9.26
C GLU A 56 -0.32 -1.33 8.26
N VAL A 57 -0.36 -2.28 7.32
CA VAL A 57 -1.45 -2.37 6.36
C VAL A 57 -2.20 -3.68 6.59
N ASP A 58 -3.51 -3.57 6.70
CA ASP A 58 -4.43 -4.72 6.71
C ASP A 58 -4.82 -4.98 5.26
N LEU A 59 -4.39 -6.11 4.71
CA LEU A 59 -4.64 -6.46 3.31
C LEU A 59 -6.02 -7.07 3.09
N VAL A 60 -6.73 -7.42 4.17
CA VAL A 60 -8.12 -7.88 4.06
C VAL A 60 -9.06 -6.69 3.92
N GLN A 61 -8.90 -5.72 4.80
CA GLN A 61 -9.73 -4.51 4.79
C GLN A 61 -9.18 -3.41 3.89
N MET A 62 -7.94 -3.54 3.44
CA MET A 62 -7.25 -2.55 2.61
C MET A 62 -7.19 -1.20 3.29
N VAL A 63 -6.64 -1.18 4.49
CA VAL A 63 -6.44 0.03 5.28
C VAL A 63 -5.05 0.05 5.90
N GLN A 64 -4.50 1.26 6.01
CA GLN A 64 -3.28 1.53 6.77
C GLN A 64 -3.66 2.06 8.14
N THR A 65 -3.07 1.49 9.18
CA THR A 65 -3.32 1.88 10.57
C THR A 65 -2.03 2.33 11.21
N GLN A 66 -2.10 3.39 12.01
CA GLN A 66 -0.97 3.87 12.79
C GLN A 66 -1.09 3.35 14.22
N HIS A 67 -0.03 2.70 14.70
CA HIS A 67 0.04 2.22 16.07
C HIS A 67 0.35 3.36 17.04
N GLY A 68 -0.09 3.23 18.27
CA GLY A 68 0.27 4.15 19.33
C GLY A 68 -0.51 5.44 19.36
N THR A 69 -1.53 5.57 18.53
CA THR A 69 -2.43 6.74 18.58
C THR A 69 -3.78 6.33 19.11
N ALA A 70 -4.32 7.14 20.03
CA ALA A 70 -5.61 6.86 20.65
C ALA A 70 -6.76 6.97 19.64
N SER A 71 -6.59 7.68 18.55
CA SER A 71 -7.65 7.94 17.57
C SER A 71 -7.74 6.91 16.47
N GLY A 72 -6.76 6.00 16.32
CA GLY A 72 -6.82 4.92 15.35
C GLY A 72 -7.18 5.35 13.95
N ARG A 73 -6.50 6.37 13.41
CA ARG A 73 -6.79 6.86 12.07
C ARG A 73 -6.45 5.79 11.04
N ASN A 74 -7.46 5.33 10.34
CA ASN A 74 -7.31 4.38 9.24
C ASN A 74 -7.34 5.12 7.93
N THR A 75 -6.38 4.78 7.05
CA THR A 75 -6.28 5.36 5.73
C THR A 75 -6.53 4.24 4.72
N SER A 76 -7.37 4.47 3.74
CA SER A 76 -7.64 3.49 2.71
C SER A 76 -6.41 3.25 1.84
N VAL A 77 -6.22 1.99 1.43
CA VAL A 77 -5.11 1.55 0.61
C VAL A 77 -5.68 0.87 -0.62
N ARG A 78 -5.03 1.04 -1.77
CA ARG A 78 -5.44 0.35 -2.99
C ARG A 78 -4.23 -0.11 -3.79
N ARG A 79 -4.44 -1.18 -4.54
CA ARG A 79 -3.46 -1.73 -5.47
C ARG A 79 -3.86 -1.31 -6.87
N CYS A 80 -2.96 -0.67 -7.59
CA CYS A 80 -3.22 -0.15 -8.92
C CYS A 80 -2.27 -0.75 -9.94
N LEU A 81 -2.78 -0.94 -11.16
CA LEU A 81 -1.96 -1.34 -12.31
C LEU A 81 -1.91 -0.17 -13.27
N TYR A 82 -0.71 0.21 -13.69
CA TYR A 82 -0.51 1.29 -14.65
C TYR A 82 0.26 0.77 -15.85
N PRO A 83 -0.16 1.09 -17.08
CA PRO A 83 -1.39 1.80 -17.39
C PRO A 83 -2.62 0.94 -17.09
N PRO A 84 -3.77 1.57 -16.77
CA PRO A 84 -5.00 0.82 -16.58
C PRO A 84 -5.48 0.24 -17.89
N ASN A 85 -6.32 -0.79 -17.80
CA ASN A 85 -6.95 -1.38 -18.98
C ASN A 85 -7.99 -0.43 -19.59
#